data_adeba906698dabc2c65f74e5acf552c0
#
_entry.id   adeba906698dabc2c65f74e5acf552c0
#
_cell.length_a   1.000
_cell.length_b   1.000
_cell.length_c   1.000
_cell.angle_alpha   90.00
_cell.angle_beta   90.00
_cell.angle_gamma   90.00
#
_symmetry.space_group_name_H-M   'P 1'
#
loop_
_entity.id
_entity.type
_entity.pdbx_description
1 polymer ?
#
loop_
_entity_poly.entity_id
_entity_poly.type
_entity_poly.pdbx_seq_one_letter_code
_entity_poly.pdbx_strand_id
1 'polypeptide(L)'
;MDVHASDFITIGLLVLLEGLLSADNALVLAILVLGLPRHQQRQALRYGIIGAFFFRIVATLLAVQLIAFGWVKLVGAGYLLYLSYKHFFGGGDAHERRSIPPARAAFGLSAFWATVVKVELTDVVFAVDSILVAVAMSNKTWVIITGGILGIVAMRLVIGQLLVIVRRYPALVDGAFVIIAWVGIKLLIEYLHMEGYIHFAVNKWMSFGLIVLIFVVSYLYARRQGPVPDDETMADEATELFTENK
;
A
#
# COMPACT_ATOMS: atom_id res chain seq x y z
N MET A 1 -16.13 27.11 15.63
CA MET A 1 -16.14 26.13 14.52
C MET A 1 -17.57 25.98 14.04
N ASP A 2 -17.89 26.51 12.89
CA ASP A 2 -19.25 26.36 12.36
C ASP A 2 -19.33 25.01 11.64
N VAL A 3 -20.02 24.08 12.28
CA VAL A 3 -20.23 22.74 11.73
C VAL A 3 -21.53 22.74 10.92
N HIS A 4 -21.43 22.42 9.63
CA HIS A 4 -22.57 22.36 8.72
C HIS A 4 -22.82 20.91 8.27
N ALA A 5 -24.05 20.60 7.89
CA ALA A 5 -24.39 19.27 7.35
C ALA A 5 -23.54 18.90 6.12
N SER A 6 -23.15 19.90 5.32
CA SER A 6 -22.22 19.73 4.17
C SER A 6 -20.86 19.18 4.58
N ASP A 7 -20.38 19.47 5.79
CA ASP A 7 -19.08 18.97 6.27
C ASP A 7 -19.08 17.45 6.40
N PHE A 8 -20.18 16.88 6.90
CA PHE A 8 -20.33 15.42 7.02
C PHE A 8 -20.41 14.75 5.65
N ILE A 9 -21.08 15.39 4.67
CA ILE A 9 -21.11 14.89 3.28
C ILE A 9 -19.68 14.91 2.72
N THR A 10 -18.94 15.99 2.95
CA THR A 10 -17.55 16.10 2.50
C THR A 10 -16.66 15.04 3.14
N ILE A 11 -16.79 14.79 4.46
CA ILE A 11 -16.08 13.72 5.14
C ILE A 11 -16.40 12.35 4.52
N GLY A 12 -17.68 12.05 4.28
CA GLY A 12 -18.10 10.82 3.63
C GLY A 12 -17.51 10.65 2.23
N LEU A 13 -17.48 11.72 1.42
CA LEU A 13 -16.85 11.73 0.11
C LEU A 13 -15.33 11.55 0.21
N LEU A 14 -14.66 12.17 1.18
CA LEU A 14 -13.24 11.99 1.42
C LEU A 14 -12.90 10.54 1.78
N VAL A 15 -13.69 9.90 2.65
CA VAL A 15 -13.51 8.48 3.01
C VAL A 15 -13.68 7.58 1.78
N LEU A 16 -14.71 7.85 0.98
CA LEU A 16 -14.99 7.09 -0.23
C LEU A 16 -13.89 7.28 -1.29
N LEU A 17 -13.44 8.51 -1.49
CA LEU A 17 -12.33 8.81 -2.39
C LEU A 17 -11.01 8.22 -1.90
N GLU A 18 -10.72 8.29 -0.61
CA GLU A 18 -9.54 7.63 -0.01
C GLU A 18 -9.58 6.13 -0.31
N GLY A 19 -10.71 5.46 -0.08
CA GLY A 19 -10.88 4.04 -0.38
C GLY A 19 -10.69 3.71 -1.87
N LEU A 20 -11.17 4.56 -2.77
CA LEU A 20 -11.01 4.38 -4.22
C LEU A 20 -9.58 4.70 -4.70
N LEU A 21 -8.98 5.78 -4.18
CA LEU A 21 -7.64 6.22 -4.58
C LEU A 21 -6.53 5.38 -3.95
N SER A 22 -6.81 4.71 -2.83
CA SER A 22 -5.83 3.95 -2.04
C SER A 22 -5.98 2.43 -2.20
N ALA A 23 -6.78 1.95 -3.15
CA ALA A 23 -6.91 0.52 -3.39
C ALA A 23 -5.59 -0.13 -3.86
N ASP A 24 -4.82 0.59 -4.69
CA ASP A 24 -3.45 0.22 -5.09
C ASP A 24 -2.50 0.24 -3.89
N ASN A 25 -2.60 1.25 -3.03
CA ASN A 25 -1.79 1.39 -1.83
C ASN A 25 -2.04 0.24 -0.87
N ALA A 26 -3.31 -0.15 -0.68
CA ALA A 26 -3.69 -1.27 0.17
C ALA A 26 -3.01 -2.58 -0.26
N LEU A 27 -2.93 -2.83 -1.57
CA LEU A 27 -2.25 -4.02 -2.10
C LEU A 27 -0.74 -3.97 -1.86
N VAL A 28 -0.09 -2.83 -2.10
CA VAL A 28 1.35 -2.64 -1.83
C VAL A 28 1.64 -2.89 -0.36
N LEU A 29 0.86 -2.29 0.54
CA LEU A 29 1.05 -2.47 1.98
C LEU A 29 0.80 -3.92 2.41
N ALA A 30 -0.21 -4.61 1.84
CA ALA A 30 -0.46 -6.02 2.09
C ALA A 30 0.78 -6.87 1.74
N ILE A 31 1.37 -6.66 0.56
CA ILE A 31 2.57 -7.38 0.12
C ILE A 31 3.77 -7.12 1.03
N LEU A 32 3.99 -5.87 1.44
CA LEU A 32 5.10 -5.53 2.34
C LEU A 32 5.02 -6.25 3.69
N VAL A 33 3.80 -6.46 4.21
CA VAL A 33 3.58 -7.09 5.51
C VAL A 33 3.61 -8.62 5.42
N LEU A 34 3.32 -9.20 4.26
CA LEU A 34 3.28 -10.66 4.06
C LEU A 34 4.59 -11.36 4.37
N GLY A 35 5.74 -10.67 4.26
CA GLY A 35 7.04 -11.23 4.65
C GLY A 35 7.24 -11.44 6.15
N LEU A 36 6.32 -10.96 7.00
CA LEU A 36 6.34 -11.16 8.44
C LEU A 36 5.53 -12.41 8.85
N PRO A 37 5.86 -13.07 9.98
CA PRO A 37 5.01 -14.09 10.60
C PRO A 37 3.57 -13.58 10.85
N ARG A 38 2.58 -14.47 10.77
CA ARG A 38 1.15 -14.09 10.83
C ARG A 38 0.77 -13.22 12.02
N HIS A 39 1.28 -13.54 13.22
CA HIS A 39 1.00 -12.77 14.43
C HIS A 39 1.59 -11.35 14.36
N GLN A 40 2.78 -11.20 13.75
CA GLN A 40 3.44 -9.91 13.57
C GLN A 40 2.80 -9.04 12.49
N GLN A 41 2.17 -9.63 11.47
CA GLN A 41 1.50 -8.88 10.41
C GLN A 41 0.38 -8.00 10.95
N ARG A 42 -0.46 -8.54 11.83
CA ARG A 42 -1.53 -7.75 12.48
C ARG A 42 -0.95 -6.65 13.38
N GLN A 43 0.15 -6.95 14.08
CA GLN A 43 0.82 -5.96 14.90
C GLN A 43 1.46 -4.86 14.04
N ALA A 44 2.17 -5.22 12.97
CA ALA A 44 2.77 -4.25 12.04
C ALA A 44 1.72 -3.31 11.44
N LEU A 45 0.56 -3.83 11.04
CA LEU A 45 -0.55 -3.00 10.56
C LEU A 45 -1.12 -2.09 11.67
N ARG A 46 -1.19 -2.54 12.93
CA ARG A 46 -1.66 -1.70 14.05
C ARG A 46 -0.68 -0.56 14.35
N TYR A 47 0.62 -0.86 14.44
CA TYR A 47 1.63 0.18 14.60
C TYR A 47 1.63 1.15 13.42
N GLY A 48 1.48 0.62 12.19
CA GLY A 48 1.32 1.41 10.99
C GLY A 48 0.09 2.34 11.01
N ILE A 49 -1.01 2.00 11.69
CA ILE A 49 -2.15 2.92 11.84
C ILE A 49 -1.75 4.15 12.67
N ILE A 50 -1.00 3.96 13.76
CA ILE A 50 -0.57 5.05 14.64
C ILE A 50 0.36 6.00 13.89
N GLY A 51 1.34 5.44 13.17
CA GLY A 51 2.25 6.22 12.34
C GLY A 51 1.51 6.95 11.22
N ALA A 52 0.62 6.26 10.50
CA ALA A 52 -0.19 6.85 9.44
C ALA A 52 -1.05 8.02 9.94
N PHE A 53 -1.65 7.92 11.12
CA PHE A 53 -2.41 9.04 11.71
C PHE A 53 -1.50 10.24 12.01
N PHE A 54 -0.36 9.99 12.63
CA PHE A 54 0.60 11.05 12.91
C PHE A 54 1.08 11.74 11.63
N PHE A 55 1.54 10.95 10.66
CA PHE A 55 2.00 11.48 9.38
C PHE A 55 0.89 12.18 8.61
N ARG A 56 -0.35 11.68 8.65
CA ARG A 56 -1.50 12.29 8.00
C ARG A 56 -1.80 13.67 8.56
N ILE A 57 -1.78 13.83 9.90
CA ILE A 57 -1.98 15.12 10.56
C ILE A 57 -0.85 16.09 10.17
N VAL A 58 0.40 15.65 10.31
CA VAL A 58 1.56 16.47 9.95
C VAL A 58 1.52 16.85 8.48
N ALA A 59 1.27 15.91 7.59
CA ALA A 59 1.20 16.14 6.15
C ALA A 59 0.03 17.05 5.75
N THR A 60 -1.12 16.97 6.46
CA THR A 60 -2.23 17.91 6.23
C THR A 60 -1.86 19.34 6.65
N LEU A 61 -1.18 19.49 7.79
CA LEU A 61 -0.73 20.81 8.25
C LEU A 61 0.36 21.39 7.34
N LEU A 62 1.18 20.54 6.75
CA LEU A 62 2.26 20.92 5.83
C LEU A 62 1.86 20.75 4.35
N ALA A 63 0.58 20.64 4.04
CA ALA A 63 0.10 20.33 2.68
C ALA A 63 0.66 21.27 1.62
N VAL A 64 0.73 22.57 1.90
CA VAL A 64 1.26 23.60 0.99
C VAL A 64 2.75 23.35 0.69
N GLN A 65 3.52 22.96 1.71
CA GLN A 65 4.95 22.65 1.56
C GLN A 65 5.17 21.32 0.84
N LEU A 66 4.33 20.31 1.13
CA LEU A 66 4.43 18.98 0.51
C LEU A 66 4.16 19.03 -1.00
N ILE A 67 3.32 19.94 -1.48
CA ILE A 67 3.11 20.16 -2.91
C ILE A 67 4.44 20.49 -3.62
N ALA A 68 5.32 21.23 -2.94
CA ALA A 68 6.63 21.62 -3.49
C ALA A 68 7.66 20.48 -3.51
N PHE A 69 7.42 19.36 -2.77
CA PHE A 69 8.36 18.25 -2.67
C PHE A 69 8.08 17.13 -3.68
N GLY A 70 8.05 17.45 -4.98
CA GLY A 70 7.85 16.45 -6.05
C GLY A 70 8.82 15.27 -5.98
N TRP A 71 10.06 15.47 -5.50
CA TRP A 71 11.08 14.42 -5.37
C TRP A 71 10.65 13.23 -4.49
N VAL A 72 9.69 13.40 -3.56
CA VAL A 72 9.12 12.30 -2.75
C VAL A 72 8.48 11.25 -3.65
N LYS A 73 7.77 11.69 -4.71
CA LYS A 73 7.19 10.78 -5.72
C LYS A 73 8.27 10.02 -6.48
N LEU A 74 9.39 10.69 -6.82
CA LEU A 74 10.50 10.06 -7.51
C LEU A 74 11.14 8.95 -6.67
N VAL A 75 11.40 9.21 -5.38
CA VAL A 75 11.95 8.20 -4.45
C VAL A 75 10.99 7.03 -4.29
N GLY A 76 9.69 7.32 -4.11
CA GLY A 76 8.66 6.29 -4.02
C GLY A 76 8.57 5.43 -5.29
N ALA A 77 8.54 6.07 -6.47
CA ALA A 77 8.57 5.39 -7.76
C ALA A 77 9.78 4.46 -7.88
N GLY A 78 10.98 4.98 -7.60
CA GLY A 78 12.23 4.20 -7.64
C GLY A 78 12.19 2.99 -6.70
N TYR A 79 11.67 3.17 -5.48
CA TYR A 79 11.53 2.08 -4.51
C TYR A 79 10.57 0.98 -5.00
N LEU A 80 9.38 1.35 -5.50
CA LEU A 80 8.39 0.39 -5.99
C LEU A 80 8.86 -0.35 -7.24
N LEU A 81 9.50 0.35 -8.16
CA LEU A 81 10.10 -0.25 -9.36
C LEU A 81 11.25 -1.20 -8.98
N TYR A 82 12.11 -0.82 -8.04
CA TYR A 82 13.16 -1.70 -7.51
C TYR A 82 12.56 -2.96 -6.87
N LEU A 83 11.49 -2.82 -6.08
CA LEU A 83 10.83 -3.95 -5.43
C LEU A 83 10.26 -4.93 -6.46
N SER A 84 9.60 -4.41 -7.50
CA SER A 84 9.06 -5.22 -8.60
C SER A 84 10.16 -5.86 -9.44
N TYR A 85 11.20 -5.11 -9.77
CA TYR A 85 12.36 -5.64 -10.49
C TYR A 85 13.00 -6.80 -9.72
N LYS A 86 13.23 -6.62 -8.43
CA LYS A 86 13.80 -7.67 -7.57
C LYS A 86 12.92 -8.93 -7.52
N HIS A 87 11.60 -8.77 -7.52
CA HIS A 87 10.68 -9.92 -7.53
C HIS A 87 10.79 -10.71 -8.84
N PHE A 88 10.79 -10.02 -10.00
CA PHE A 88 10.78 -10.70 -11.30
C PHE A 88 12.16 -11.16 -11.77
N PHE A 89 13.23 -10.44 -11.42
CA PHE A 89 14.59 -10.64 -11.94
C PHE A 89 15.65 -10.99 -10.87
N GLY A 90 15.28 -11.02 -9.59
CA GLY A 90 16.21 -11.22 -8.47
C GLY A 90 16.74 -12.63 -8.27
N GLY A 91 16.46 -13.56 -9.19
CA GLY A 91 16.89 -14.96 -9.13
C GLY A 91 15.98 -15.83 -8.26
N GLY A 92 15.71 -17.03 -8.70
CA GLY A 92 14.83 -18.03 -8.08
C GLY A 92 13.87 -18.65 -9.09
N ASP A 93 13.58 -19.93 -8.92
CA ASP A 93 12.58 -20.64 -9.73
C ASP A 93 11.18 -20.05 -9.50
N ALA A 94 10.27 -20.26 -10.44
CA ALA A 94 8.90 -19.73 -10.38
C ALA A 94 8.15 -20.16 -9.10
N HIS A 95 8.56 -21.26 -8.47
CA HIS A 95 8.02 -21.72 -7.18
C HIS A 95 8.57 -20.91 -6.00
N GLU A 96 9.88 -20.58 -6.00
CA GLU A 96 10.50 -19.72 -4.98
C GLU A 96 10.02 -18.26 -5.07
N ARG A 97 9.72 -17.76 -6.27
CA ARG A 97 9.17 -16.39 -6.47
C ARG A 97 7.78 -16.22 -5.88
N ARG A 98 6.98 -17.29 -5.83
CA ARG A 98 5.64 -17.28 -5.21
C ARG A 98 5.69 -17.44 -3.70
N SER A 99 6.80 -17.94 -3.14
CA SER A 99 7.06 -17.86 -1.72
C SER A 99 7.44 -16.40 -1.39
N ILE A 100 6.70 -15.80 -0.49
CA ILE A 100 6.95 -14.41 -0.07
C ILE A 100 8.29 -14.39 0.67
N PRO A 101 9.28 -13.58 0.23
CA PRO A 101 10.57 -13.56 0.90
C PRO A 101 10.38 -13.13 2.36
N PRO A 102 10.97 -13.84 3.32
CA PRO A 102 10.86 -13.46 4.72
C PRO A 102 11.40 -12.04 4.93
N ALA A 103 10.74 -11.29 5.81
CA ALA A 103 11.17 -9.97 6.17
C ALA A 103 12.59 -10.02 6.76
N ARG A 104 13.47 -9.14 6.31
CA ARG A 104 14.87 -9.08 6.75
C ARG A 104 15.11 -7.87 7.63
N ALA A 105 15.93 -8.06 8.66
CA ALA A 105 16.47 -6.95 9.44
C ALA A 105 17.24 -5.99 8.53
N ALA A 106 17.06 -4.69 8.73
CA ALA A 106 17.72 -3.65 7.95
C ALA A 106 17.99 -2.42 8.82
N PHE A 107 19.08 -1.72 8.55
CA PHE A 107 19.46 -0.48 9.26
C PHE A 107 19.59 -0.63 10.79
N GLY A 108 19.98 -1.82 11.29
CA GLY A 108 20.02 -2.10 12.73
C GLY A 108 18.67 -2.35 13.41
N LEU A 109 17.58 -2.36 12.62
CA LEU A 109 16.23 -2.67 13.07
C LEU A 109 15.92 -4.16 12.87
N SER A 110 15.14 -4.74 13.78
CA SER A 110 14.58 -6.08 13.57
C SER A 110 13.73 -6.14 12.29
N ALA A 111 13.52 -7.34 11.75
CA ALA A 111 12.68 -7.54 10.57
C ALA A 111 11.29 -6.91 10.71
N PHE A 112 10.71 -6.98 11.91
CA PHE A 112 9.44 -6.36 12.25
C PHE A 112 9.49 -4.83 12.09
N TRP A 113 10.41 -4.16 12.79
CA TRP A 113 10.50 -2.69 12.74
C TRP A 113 10.95 -2.18 11.38
N ALA A 114 11.84 -2.91 10.69
CA ALA A 114 12.20 -2.59 9.32
C ALA A 114 10.99 -2.63 8.37
N THR A 115 10.07 -3.60 8.58
CA THR A 115 8.83 -3.68 7.81
C THR A 115 7.87 -2.56 8.17
N VAL A 116 7.69 -2.25 9.46
CA VAL A 116 6.84 -1.13 9.91
C VAL A 116 7.32 0.18 9.27
N VAL A 117 8.62 0.47 9.32
CA VAL A 117 9.18 1.68 8.68
C VAL A 117 8.94 1.70 7.18
N LYS A 118 9.10 0.58 6.47
CA LYS A 118 8.81 0.49 5.03
C LYS A 118 7.34 0.77 4.74
N VAL A 119 6.43 0.20 5.52
CA VAL A 119 4.98 0.44 5.42
C VAL A 119 4.68 1.92 5.60
N GLU A 120 5.22 2.56 6.65
CA GLU A 120 5.00 3.97 6.91
C GLU A 120 5.55 4.88 5.81
N LEU A 121 6.79 4.64 5.36
CA LEU A 121 7.38 5.43 4.29
C LEU A 121 6.58 5.31 2.98
N THR A 122 6.10 4.12 2.68
CA THR A 122 5.26 3.88 1.50
C THR A 122 3.92 4.60 1.64
N ASP A 123 3.30 4.54 2.81
CA ASP A 123 2.02 5.22 3.08
C ASP A 123 2.16 6.75 2.96
N VAL A 124 3.27 7.33 3.46
CA VAL A 124 3.57 8.77 3.30
C VAL A 124 3.67 9.18 1.83
N VAL A 125 4.36 8.38 1.00
CA VAL A 125 4.47 8.66 -0.44
C VAL A 125 3.10 8.71 -1.10
N PHE A 126 2.21 7.79 -0.76
CA PHE A 126 0.86 7.74 -1.32
C PHE A 126 -0.08 8.78 -0.71
N ALA A 127 0.14 9.19 0.54
CA ALA A 127 -0.70 10.17 1.22
C ALA A 127 -0.67 11.56 0.55
N VAL A 128 0.40 11.89 -0.18
CA VAL A 128 0.52 13.20 -0.83
C VAL A 128 -0.66 13.46 -1.78
N ASP A 129 -1.02 12.48 -2.63
CA ASP A 129 -2.10 12.65 -3.61
C ASP A 129 -3.47 12.79 -2.96
N SER A 130 -3.75 12.00 -1.92
CA SER A 130 -5.02 12.04 -1.22
C SER A 130 -5.19 13.30 -0.38
N ILE A 131 -4.09 13.82 0.19
CA ILE A 131 -4.09 15.10 0.91
C ILE A 131 -4.39 16.26 -0.06
N LEU A 132 -3.79 16.26 -1.25
CA LEU A 132 -4.08 17.28 -2.28
C LEU A 132 -5.55 17.30 -2.66
N VAL A 133 -6.15 16.12 -2.86
CA VAL A 133 -7.60 16.03 -3.15
C VAL A 133 -8.43 16.53 -1.96
N ALA A 134 -8.05 16.17 -0.74
CA ALA A 134 -8.77 16.58 0.47
C ALA A 134 -8.73 18.11 0.67
N VAL A 135 -7.57 18.75 0.46
CA VAL A 135 -7.41 20.21 0.53
C VAL A 135 -8.20 20.92 -0.57
N ALA A 136 -8.29 20.34 -1.77
CA ALA A 136 -9.11 20.87 -2.86
C ALA A 136 -10.62 20.77 -2.57
N MET A 137 -11.06 19.81 -1.74
CA MET A 137 -12.47 19.59 -1.41
C MET A 137 -12.95 20.41 -0.21
N SER A 138 -12.07 20.79 0.71
CA SER A 138 -12.44 21.54 1.91
C SER A 138 -11.31 22.45 2.38
N ASN A 139 -11.69 23.66 2.80
CA ASN A 139 -10.77 24.60 3.47
C ASN A 139 -10.75 24.41 5.00
N LYS A 140 -11.58 23.50 5.53
CA LYS A 140 -11.68 23.23 6.96
C LYS A 140 -10.72 22.11 7.34
N THR A 141 -9.62 22.42 8.03
CA THR A 141 -8.60 21.48 8.45
C THR A 141 -9.17 20.28 9.20
N TRP A 142 -10.15 20.49 10.10
CA TRP A 142 -10.77 19.41 10.85
C TRP A 142 -11.52 18.40 9.95
N VAL A 143 -12.18 18.87 8.88
CA VAL A 143 -12.88 18.00 7.89
C VAL A 143 -11.87 17.13 7.17
N ILE A 144 -10.75 17.73 6.73
CA ILE A 144 -9.67 17.04 6.02
C ILE A 144 -9.04 15.97 6.93
N ILE A 145 -8.69 16.33 8.17
CA ILE A 145 -8.08 15.41 9.14
C ILE A 145 -9.05 14.27 9.46
N THR A 146 -10.32 14.58 9.76
CA THR A 146 -11.32 13.54 10.11
C THR A 146 -11.55 12.60 8.93
N GLY A 147 -11.77 13.13 7.73
CA GLY A 147 -11.93 12.34 6.51
C GLY A 147 -10.72 11.47 6.23
N GLY A 148 -9.52 12.01 6.38
CA GLY A 148 -8.26 11.27 6.20
C GLY A 148 -8.07 10.15 7.22
N ILE A 149 -8.34 10.38 8.50
CA ILE A 149 -8.26 9.36 9.55
C ILE A 149 -9.25 8.23 9.29
N LEU A 150 -10.50 8.55 8.99
CA LEU A 150 -11.52 7.55 8.66
C LEU A 150 -11.16 6.79 7.38
N GLY A 151 -10.58 7.47 6.38
CA GLY A 151 -10.07 6.86 5.17
C GLY A 151 -8.96 5.83 5.45
N ILE A 152 -7.99 6.17 6.31
CA ILE A 152 -6.94 5.22 6.73
C ILE A 152 -7.56 3.99 7.40
N VAL A 153 -8.54 4.17 8.29
CA VAL A 153 -9.23 3.04 8.94
C VAL A 153 -9.91 2.15 7.89
N ALA A 154 -10.64 2.74 6.96
CA ALA A 154 -11.30 2.00 5.88
C ALA A 154 -10.27 1.22 5.01
N MET A 155 -9.15 1.86 4.65
CA MET A 155 -8.07 1.22 3.88
C MET A 155 -7.48 0.02 4.64
N ARG A 156 -7.28 0.12 5.97
CA ARG A 156 -6.74 -1.00 6.77
C ARG A 156 -7.66 -2.21 6.80
N LEU A 157 -8.98 -2.01 6.75
CA LEU A 157 -9.94 -3.10 6.61
C LEU A 157 -9.78 -3.81 5.25
N VAL A 158 -9.58 -3.04 4.18
CA VAL A 158 -9.32 -3.59 2.85
C VAL A 158 -8.01 -4.39 2.82
N ILE A 159 -6.93 -3.88 3.42
CA ILE A 159 -5.65 -4.60 3.53
C ILE A 159 -5.85 -5.96 4.22
N GLY A 160 -6.60 -6.00 5.31
CA GLY A 160 -6.90 -7.24 6.02
C GLY A 160 -7.58 -8.30 5.14
N GLN A 161 -8.53 -7.89 4.31
CA GLN A 161 -9.18 -8.78 3.35
C GLN A 161 -8.25 -9.25 2.23
N LEU A 162 -7.43 -8.33 1.70
CA LEU A 162 -6.43 -8.66 0.69
C LEU A 162 -5.41 -9.67 1.20
N LEU A 163 -4.93 -9.53 2.44
CA LEU A 163 -4.02 -10.50 3.07
C LEU A 163 -4.59 -11.91 3.09
N VAL A 164 -5.88 -12.06 3.44
CA VAL A 164 -6.55 -13.37 3.46
C VAL A 164 -6.60 -13.98 2.05
N ILE A 165 -6.95 -13.16 1.04
CA ILE A 165 -7.07 -13.62 -0.35
C ILE A 165 -5.70 -14.03 -0.91
N VAL A 166 -4.67 -13.19 -0.72
CA VAL A 166 -3.32 -13.45 -1.26
C VAL A 166 -2.69 -14.68 -0.62
N ARG A 167 -2.93 -14.93 0.67
CA ARG A 167 -2.47 -16.15 1.33
C ARG A 167 -3.14 -17.40 0.78
N ARG A 168 -4.44 -17.34 0.54
CA ARG A 168 -5.19 -18.47 -0.02
C ARG A 168 -4.77 -18.80 -1.46
N TYR A 169 -4.31 -17.81 -2.20
CA TYR A 169 -3.92 -17.91 -3.60
C TYR A 169 -2.53 -17.29 -3.84
N PRO A 170 -1.42 -17.98 -3.52
CA PRO A 170 -0.05 -17.44 -3.65
C PRO A 170 0.31 -16.95 -5.06
N ALA A 171 -0.31 -17.51 -6.10
CA ALA A 171 -0.12 -17.04 -7.47
C ALA A 171 -0.60 -15.58 -7.69
N LEU A 172 -1.39 -15.01 -6.76
CA LEU A 172 -1.73 -13.58 -6.77
C LEU A 172 -0.53 -12.68 -6.46
N VAL A 173 0.52 -13.20 -5.83
CA VAL A 173 1.73 -12.43 -5.51
C VAL A 173 2.35 -11.85 -6.77
N ASP A 174 2.46 -12.64 -7.84
CA ASP A 174 3.00 -12.18 -9.12
C ASP A 174 2.17 -11.02 -9.70
N GLY A 175 0.84 -11.16 -9.70
CA GLY A 175 -0.08 -10.11 -10.13
C GLY A 175 0.01 -8.85 -9.28
N ALA A 176 0.19 -9.00 -7.98
CA ALA A 176 0.38 -7.88 -7.07
C ALA A 176 1.69 -7.12 -7.37
N PHE A 177 2.78 -7.81 -7.69
CA PHE A 177 4.02 -7.15 -8.11
C PHE A 177 3.91 -6.45 -9.47
N VAL A 178 3.07 -6.95 -10.39
CA VAL A 178 2.72 -6.22 -11.64
C VAL A 178 1.99 -4.91 -11.28
N ILE A 179 1.06 -4.94 -10.33
CA ILE A 179 0.37 -3.73 -9.87
C ILE A 179 1.36 -2.76 -9.19
N ILE A 180 2.28 -3.26 -8.34
CA ILE A 180 3.33 -2.45 -7.72
C ILE A 180 4.21 -1.77 -8.78
N ALA A 181 4.60 -2.50 -9.84
CA ALA A 181 5.33 -1.92 -10.97
C ALA A 181 4.54 -0.81 -11.66
N TRP A 182 3.25 -1.04 -11.93
CA TRP A 182 2.38 -0.04 -12.52
C TRP A 182 2.27 1.22 -11.66
N VAL A 183 2.08 1.07 -10.34
CA VAL A 183 2.03 2.20 -9.40
C VAL A 183 3.35 2.97 -9.40
N GLY A 184 4.49 2.27 -9.41
CA GLY A 184 5.80 2.90 -9.55
C GLY A 184 5.94 3.70 -10.83
N ILE A 185 5.49 3.17 -11.98
CA ILE A 185 5.47 3.88 -13.28
C ILE A 185 4.55 5.11 -13.19
N LYS A 186 3.36 4.96 -12.63
CA LYS A 186 2.41 6.07 -12.44
C LYS A 186 3.03 7.21 -11.64
N LEU A 187 3.65 6.92 -10.49
CA LEU A 187 4.33 7.92 -9.67
C LEU A 187 5.47 8.62 -10.43
N LEU A 188 6.23 7.88 -11.25
CA LEU A 188 7.28 8.46 -12.08
C LEU A 188 6.70 9.41 -13.13
N ILE A 189 5.63 9.02 -13.81
CA ILE A 189 4.94 9.85 -14.79
C ILE A 189 4.40 11.13 -14.12
N GLU A 190 3.78 11.00 -12.94
CA GLU A 190 3.28 12.16 -12.18
C GLU A 190 4.40 13.12 -11.78
N TYR A 191 5.56 12.59 -11.33
CA TYR A 191 6.73 13.40 -11.06
C TYR A 191 7.21 14.16 -12.30
N LEU A 192 7.41 13.45 -13.43
CA LEU A 192 7.85 14.06 -14.69
C LEU A 192 6.87 15.11 -15.23
N HIS A 193 5.57 14.89 -15.00
CA HIS A 193 4.53 15.87 -15.35
C HIS A 193 4.61 17.12 -14.46
N MET A 194 4.84 16.96 -13.16
CA MET A 194 5.01 18.08 -12.22
C MET A 194 6.24 18.94 -12.55
N GLU A 195 7.34 18.31 -12.95
CA GLU A 195 8.57 19.00 -13.36
C GLU A 195 8.51 19.57 -14.79
N GLY A 196 7.39 19.36 -15.51
CA GLY A 196 7.19 19.89 -16.85
C GLY A 196 7.92 19.14 -17.98
N TYR A 197 8.55 17.99 -17.69
CA TYR A 197 9.21 17.16 -18.69
C TYR A 197 8.23 16.50 -19.66
N ILE A 198 7.03 16.20 -19.22
CA ILE A 198 5.96 15.61 -20.02
C ILE A 198 4.64 16.34 -19.81
N HIS A 199 3.82 16.38 -20.85
CA HIS A 199 2.48 17.00 -20.81
C HIS A 199 1.35 15.98 -20.59
N PHE A 200 1.69 14.71 -20.45
CA PHE A 200 0.75 13.62 -20.24
C PHE A 200 0.57 13.35 -18.75
N ALA A 201 -0.68 13.35 -18.28
CA ALA A 201 -1.06 12.93 -16.94
C ALA A 201 -1.89 11.64 -17.01
N VAL A 202 -1.59 10.69 -16.15
CA VAL A 202 -2.37 9.44 -16.07
C VAL A 202 -3.73 9.73 -15.46
N ASN A 203 -4.80 9.42 -16.19
CA ASN A 203 -6.15 9.55 -15.66
C ASN A 203 -6.35 8.58 -14.50
N LYS A 204 -6.84 9.08 -13.36
CA LYS A 204 -7.04 8.28 -12.13
C LYS A 204 -7.98 7.09 -12.37
N TRP A 205 -9.06 7.28 -13.10
CA TRP A 205 -10.02 6.23 -13.42
C TRP A 205 -9.43 5.14 -14.34
N MET A 206 -8.59 5.55 -15.30
CA MET A 206 -7.87 4.61 -16.17
C MET A 206 -6.88 3.77 -15.37
N SER A 207 -6.11 4.42 -14.47
CA SER A 207 -5.17 3.71 -13.58
C SER A 207 -5.90 2.72 -12.67
N PHE A 208 -7.00 3.15 -12.03
CA PHE A 208 -7.82 2.29 -11.19
C PHE A 208 -8.39 1.11 -11.99
N GLY A 209 -8.96 1.36 -13.17
CA GLY A 209 -9.48 0.30 -14.04
C GLY A 209 -8.41 -0.72 -14.45
N LEU A 210 -7.19 -0.27 -14.72
CA LEU A 210 -6.07 -1.16 -15.04
C LEU A 210 -5.66 -2.02 -13.84
N ILE A 211 -5.61 -1.45 -12.64
CA ILE A 211 -5.31 -2.19 -11.40
C ILE A 211 -6.36 -3.26 -11.14
N VAL A 212 -7.64 -2.91 -11.26
CA VAL A 212 -8.75 -3.87 -11.11
C VAL A 212 -8.64 -4.97 -12.16
N LEU A 213 -8.35 -4.63 -13.41
CA LEU A 213 -8.17 -5.60 -14.49
C LEU A 213 -7.03 -6.57 -14.19
N ILE A 214 -5.85 -6.07 -13.81
CA ILE A 214 -4.70 -6.90 -13.45
C ILE A 214 -5.04 -7.80 -12.28
N PHE A 215 -5.71 -7.26 -11.24
CA PHE A 215 -6.12 -8.04 -10.07
C PHE A 215 -7.10 -9.16 -10.44
N VAL A 216 -8.12 -8.86 -11.23
CA VAL A 216 -9.12 -9.85 -11.67
C VAL A 216 -8.49 -10.94 -12.53
N VAL A 217 -7.64 -10.57 -13.49
CA VAL A 217 -6.92 -11.54 -14.34
C VAL A 217 -6.02 -12.44 -13.49
N SER A 218 -5.27 -11.85 -12.57
CA SER A 218 -4.39 -12.57 -11.64
C SER A 218 -5.18 -13.49 -10.73
N TYR A 219 -6.34 -13.04 -10.23
CA TYR A 219 -7.22 -13.85 -9.38
C TYR A 219 -7.81 -15.03 -10.16
N LEU A 220 -8.29 -14.82 -11.38
CA LEU A 220 -8.82 -15.90 -12.23
C LEU A 220 -7.74 -16.93 -12.56
N TYR A 221 -6.52 -16.46 -12.84
CA TYR A 221 -5.36 -17.33 -13.06
C TYR A 221 -5.00 -18.12 -11.79
N ALA A 222 -4.90 -17.45 -10.64
CA ALA A 222 -4.60 -18.08 -9.37
C ALA A 222 -5.66 -19.10 -8.93
N ARG A 223 -6.94 -18.80 -9.18
CA ARG A 223 -8.05 -19.72 -8.91
C ARG A 223 -7.97 -21.00 -9.76
N ARG A 224 -7.46 -20.92 -10.99
CA ARG A 224 -7.25 -22.11 -11.85
C ARG A 224 -6.13 -23.01 -11.34
N GLN A 225 -5.14 -22.47 -10.63
CA GLN A 225 -4.05 -23.23 -10.02
C GLN A 225 -4.47 -23.92 -8.71
N GLY A 226 -5.59 -23.50 -8.14
CA GLY A 226 -6.13 -24.01 -6.89
C GLY A 226 -5.61 -23.27 -5.64
N PRO A 227 -6.34 -23.33 -4.53
CA PRO A 227 -5.89 -22.83 -3.24
C PRO A 227 -4.80 -23.74 -2.66
N VAL A 228 -3.87 -23.17 -1.90
CA VAL A 228 -2.94 -23.99 -1.10
C VAL A 228 -3.74 -24.64 0.02
N PRO A 229 -3.58 -25.98 0.24
CA PRO A 229 -4.23 -26.65 1.36
C PRO A 229 -3.86 -26.01 2.70
N ASP A 230 -4.83 -25.91 3.59
CA ASP A 230 -4.63 -25.31 4.93
C ASP A 230 -3.60 -26.11 5.77
N ASP A 231 -3.37 -27.41 5.45
CA ASP A 231 -2.39 -28.26 6.13
C ASP A 231 -0.93 -27.86 5.90
N GLU A 232 -0.57 -27.38 4.71
CA GLU A 232 0.78 -26.86 4.44
C GLU A 232 1.06 -25.57 5.23
N THR A 233 0.05 -24.75 5.41
CA THR A 233 0.16 -23.51 6.21
C THR A 233 0.30 -23.79 7.71
N MET A 234 -0.26 -24.90 8.22
CA MET A 234 -0.08 -25.36 9.61
C MET A 234 1.30 -25.97 9.84
N ALA A 235 1.85 -26.68 8.87
CA ALA A 235 3.20 -27.25 8.94
C ALA A 235 4.27 -26.16 8.95
N ASP A 236 4.09 -25.08 8.16
CA ASP A 236 4.99 -23.93 8.15
C ASP A 236 4.94 -23.17 9.49
N GLU A 237 3.75 -22.97 10.08
CA GLU A 237 3.60 -22.34 11.41
C GLU A 237 4.25 -23.19 12.52
N ALA A 238 4.10 -24.52 12.46
CA ALA A 238 4.73 -25.41 13.41
C ALA A 238 6.26 -25.37 13.28
N THR A 239 6.78 -25.34 12.06
CA THR A 239 8.22 -25.28 11.80
C THR A 239 8.81 -23.94 12.26
N GLU A 240 8.11 -22.81 12.05
CA GLU A 240 8.53 -21.51 12.57
C GLU A 240 8.59 -21.47 14.11
N LEU A 241 7.58 -22.03 14.79
CA LEU A 241 7.57 -22.12 16.25
C LEU A 241 8.72 -22.96 16.84
N PHE A 242 9.20 -23.97 16.11
CA PHE A 242 10.32 -24.80 16.53
C PHE A 242 11.70 -24.23 16.17
N THR A 243 11.77 -23.31 15.20
CA THR A 243 13.03 -22.66 14.79
C THR A 243 13.32 -21.36 15.56
N GLU A 244 12.29 -20.71 16.12
CA GLU A 244 12.42 -19.47 16.88
C GLU A 244 12.94 -19.67 18.34
N ASN A 245 13.06 -20.94 18.80
CA ASN A 245 13.58 -21.31 20.13
C ASN A 245 15.04 -21.84 20.09
N LYS A 246 15.83 -21.49 19.09
CA LYS A 246 17.27 -21.66 19.04
C LYS A 246 17.90 -20.30 18.72
#